data_38a74b75570a90959f1072b57d4c21ed
#
_entry.id   38a74b75570a90959f1072b57d4c21ed
#
_cell.length_a   1.000
_cell.length_b   1.000
_cell.length_c   1.000
_cell.angle_alpha   90.00
_cell.angle_beta   90.00
_cell.angle_gamma   90.00
#
_symmetry.space_group_name_H-M   'P 1'
#
loop_
_entity.id
_entity.type
_entity.pdbx_description
1 polymer ?
#
loop_
_entity_poly.entity_id
_entity_poly.type
_entity_poly.pdbx_seq_one_letter_code
_entity_poly.pdbx_strand_id
1 'polypeptide(L)'
;VIVCEITGKSVPERGIPLMVGAVVDNVGTVLNIVDAYDGKPVTDKFLSVVGEVKHPVMLHVPLGTSVRECVKAADPTISNYAVIMGGPMMGKVHDNDEDIDKLVITKTDGNIIVLPKDHYLITSSHLKPESMINRAKSSCIQCRMCTDNCPRYQTGHDIKPHMTMRNLYRESMITDNDEYLRVFGHVMNCSECGACELFSCPMHLSPRKAN
;
A
#
# COMPACT_ATOMS: atom_id res chain seq x y z
N VAL A 1 -6.98 -8.20 -9.76
CA VAL A 1 -6.64 -9.64 -9.79
C VAL A 1 -7.83 -10.47 -9.31
N ILE A 2 -8.27 -10.39 -8.03
CA ILE A 2 -9.36 -11.23 -7.46
C ILE A 2 -10.62 -11.23 -8.35
N VAL A 3 -11.09 -10.07 -8.80
CA VAL A 3 -12.25 -9.97 -9.71
C VAL A 3 -12.01 -10.73 -11.00
N CYS A 4 -10.83 -10.61 -11.59
CA CYS A 4 -10.46 -11.32 -12.81
C CYS A 4 -10.44 -12.83 -12.62
N GLU A 5 -9.85 -13.31 -11.53
CA GLU A 5 -9.80 -14.73 -11.19
C GLU A 5 -11.19 -15.36 -10.97
N ILE A 6 -12.08 -14.62 -10.30
CA ILE A 6 -13.42 -15.14 -9.99
C ILE A 6 -14.37 -15.03 -11.19
N THR A 7 -14.32 -13.91 -11.93
CA THR A 7 -15.30 -13.61 -12.99
C THR A 7 -14.81 -13.96 -14.38
N GLY A 8 -13.50 -14.22 -14.56
CA GLY A 8 -12.85 -14.36 -15.88
C GLY A 8 -12.77 -13.05 -16.68
N LYS A 9 -13.13 -11.91 -16.08
CA LYS A 9 -13.18 -10.61 -16.75
C LYS A 9 -12.22 -9.62 -16.10
N SER A 10 -11.40 -8.96 -16.90
CA SER A 10 -10.59 -7.82 -16.45
C SER A 10 -11.45 -6.57 -16.32
N VAL A 11 -11.30 -5.88 -15.18
CA VAL A 11 -11.86 -4.53 -15.01
C VAL A 11 -11.14 -3.61 -16.01
N PRO A 12 -11.85 -2.83 -16.84
CA PRO A 12 -11.19 -1.96 -17.81
C PRO A 12 -10.33 -0.89 -17.14
N GLU A 13 -9.40 -0.32 -17.91
CA GLU A 13 -8.57 0.79 -17.43
C GLU A 13 -9.45 1.94 -16.94
N ARG A 14 -9.10 2.55 -15.80
CA ARG A 14 -9.91 3.58 -15.10
C ARG A 14 -11.32 3.14 -14.71
N GLY A 15 -11.64 1.84 -14.86
CA GLY A 15 -12.93 1.27 -14.50
C GLY A 15 -12.99 0.81 -13.06
N ILE A 16 -14.19 0.47 -12.64
CA ILE A 16 -14.48 -0.10 -11.32
C ILE A 16 -15.02 -1.52 -11.48
N PRO A 17 -14.91 -2.39 -10.46
CA PRO A 17 -15.41 -3.76 -10.49
C PRO A 17 -16.86 -3.91 -10.94
N LEU A 18 -17.70 -2.93 -10.63
CA LEU A 18 -19.12 -2.91 -11.02
C LEU A 18 -19.33 -3.01 -12.54
N MET A 19 -18.39 -2.48 -13.36
CA MET A 19 -18.47 -2.55 -14.81
C MET A 19 -18.40 -3.98 -15.38
N VAL A 20 -17.85 -4.90 -14.59
CA VAL A 20 -17.79 -6.33 -14.92
C VAL A 20 -18.79 -7.17 -14.10
N GLY A 21 -19.72 -6.50 -13.42
CA GLY A 21 -20.77 -7.13 -12.65
C GLY A 21 -20.34 -7.63 -11.26
N ALA A 22 -19.26 -7.06 -10.70
CA ALA A 22 -18.74 -7.44 -9.39
C ALA A 22 -18.78 -6.27 -8.40
N VAL A 23 -19.19 -6.53 -7.15
CA VAL A 23 -19.03 -5.63 -6.02
C VAL A 23 -17.91 -6.18 -5.14
N VAL A 24 -16.95 -5.33 -4.78
CA VAL A 24 -15.81 -5.72 -3.93
C VAL A 24 -15.86 -4.88 -2.66
N ASP A 25 -16.11 -5.54 -1.55
CA ASP A 25 -16.17 -4.90 -0.23
C ASP A 25 -15.31 -5.64 0.79
N ASN A 26 -14.90 -4.92 1.82
CA ASN A 26 -14.25 -5.49 2.99
C ASN A 26 -15.29 -6.28 3.82
N VAL A 27 -14.88 -7.41 4.40
CA VAL A 27 -15.75 -8.22 5.25
C VAL A 27 -16.39 -7.43 6.39
N GLY A 28 -15.66 -6.46 6.98
CA GLY A 28 -16.19 -5.56 7.98
C GLY A 28 -17.29 -4.65 7.45
N THR A 29 -17.23 -4.23 6.18
CA THR A 29 -18.32 -3.48 5.53
C THR A 29 -19.56 -4.35 5.41
N VAL A 30 -19.41 -5.61 5.04
CA VAL A 30 -20.54 -6.54 4.94
C VAL A 30 -21.22 -6.74 6.31
N LEU A 31 -20.45 -6.90 7.38
CA LEU A 31 -20.98 -6.95 8.75
C LEU A 31 -21.74 -5.68 9.10
N ASN A 32 -21.16 -4.52 8.81
CA ASN A 32 -21.81 -3.23 9.06
C ASN A 32 -23.13 -3.03 8.27
N ILE A 33 -23.23 -3.61 7.06
CA ILE A 33 -24.48 -3.60 6.28
C ILE A 33 -25.56 -4.40 7.00
N VAL A 34 -25.22 -5.57 7.55
CA VAL A 34 -26.17 -6.39 8.33
C VAL A 34 -26.61 -5.65 9.59
N ASP A 35 -25.67 -5.06 10.32
CA ASP A 35 -25.98 -4.27 11.52
C ASP A 35 -26.85 -3.05 11.20
N ALA A 36 -26.60 -2.38 10.07
CA ALA A 36 -27.42 -1.26 9.62
C ALA A 36 -28.85 -1.68 9.27
N TYR A 37 -29.04 -2.90 8.71
CA TYR A 37 -30.38 -3.46 8.48
C TYR A 37 -31.16 -3.63 9.79
N ASP A 38 -30.46 -3.98 10.87
CA ASP A 38 -31.01 -4.08 12.22
C ASP A 38 -31.09 -2.72 12.95
N GLY A 39 -30.80 -1.62 12.28
CA GLY A 39 -30.84 -0.26 12.85
C GLY A 39 -29.66 0.06 13.77
N LYS A 40 -28.59 -0.74 13.76
CA LYS A 40 -27.39 -0.53 14.59
C LYS A 40 -26.41 0.40 13.86
N PRO A 41 -25.96 1.50 14.48
CA PRO A 41 -24.95 2.37 13.91
C PRO A 41 -23.54 1.76 14.05
N VAL A 42 -22.60 2.17 13.16
CA VAL A 42 -21.19 1.79 13.25
C VAL A 42 -20.52 2.63 14.33
N THR A 43 -20.32 2.05 15.51
CA THR A 43 -19.73 2.68 16.69
C THR A 43 -18.41 2.06 17.11
N ASP A 44 -18.09 0.90 16.57
CA ASP A 44 -16.91 0.12 16.93
C ASP A 44 -16.25 -0.52 15.70
N LYS A 45 -15.09 -1.09 15.90
CA LYS A 45 -14.27 -1.66 14.84
C LYS A 45 -13.51 -2.89 15.32
N PHE A 46 -13.47 -3.91 14.47
CA PHE A 46 -12.50 -5.00 14.58
C PHE A 46 -11.20 -4.59 13.89
N LEU A 47 -10.08 -4.73 14.58
CA LEU A 47 -8.75 -4.47 14.03
C LEU A 47 -7.72 -5.45 14.61
N SER A 48 -6.66 -5.71 13.85
CA SER A 48 -5.55 -6.53 14.31
C SER A 48 -4.37 -5.67 14.77
N VAL A 49 -3.67 -6.14 15.82
CA VAL A 49 -2.39 -5.58 16.26
C VAL A 49 -1.34 -6.68 16.14
N VAL A 50 -0.31 -6.43 15.33
CA VAL A 50 0.72 -7.40 14.97
C VAL A 50 2.11 -6.74 14.92
N GLY A 51 3.15 -7.54 14.71
CA GLY A 51 4.54 -7.09 14.62
C GLY A 51 5.30 -7.40 15.91
N GLU A 52 6.07 -6.46 16.43
CA GLU A 52 6.88 -6.60 17.64
C GLU A 52 6.03 -6.54 18.93
N VAL A 53 5.12 -7.49 19.04
CA VAL A 53 4.22 -7.67 20.18
C VAL A 53 4.29 -9.12 20.68
N LYS A 54 4.10 -9.34 22.00
CA LYS A 54 4.09 -10.70 22.56
C LYS A 54 2.84 -11.47 22.16
N HIS A 55 1.72 -10.78 22.05
CA HIS A 55 0.41 -11.37 21.79
C HIS A 55 -0.24 -10.70 20.57
N PRO A 56 0.08 -11.13 19.33
CA PRO A 56 -0.69 -10.69 18.17
C PRO A 56 -2.18 -10.95 18.41
N VAL A 57 -3.01 -9.90 18.31
CA VAL A 57 -4.40 -9.97 18.77
C VAL A 57 -5.35 -9.27 17.79
N MET A 58 -6.56 -9.79 17.70
CA MET A 58 -7.71 -9.10 17.11
C MET A 58 -8.46 -8.40 18.25
N LEU A 59 -8.59 -7.08 18.13
CA LEU A 59 -9.31 -6.25 19.08
C LEU A 59 -10.66 -5.83 18.51
N HIS A 60 -11.66 -5.72 19.39
CA HIS A 60 -12.94 -5.08 19.11
C HIS A 60 -13.03 -3.84 20.00
N VAL A 61 -12.96 -2.66 19.41
CA VAL A 61 -12.82 -1.41 20.15
C VAL A 61 -13.78 -0.34 19.61
N PRO A 62 -14.24 0.57 20.46
CA PRO A 62 -14.98 1.75 20.04
C PRO A 62 -14.15 2.62 19.08
N LEU A 63 -14.81 3.28 18.13
CA LEU A 63 -14.19 4.33 17.33
C LEU A 63 -13.69 5.46 18.23
N GLY A 64 -12.50 6.00 17.92
CA GLY A 64 -11.85 7.00 18.77
C GLY A 64 -10.93 6.42 19.86
N THR A 65 -10.85 5.08 20.00
CA THR A 65 -9.87 4.45 20.91
C THR A 65 -8.46 4.82 20.48
N SER A 66 -7.59 5.15 21.44
CA SER A 66 -6.19 5.49 21.16
C SER A 66 -5.43 4.29 20.58
N VAL A 67 -4.62 4.55 19.55
CA VAL A 67 -3.73 3.54 18.96
C VAL A 67 -2.75 3.00 20.01
N ARG A 68 -2.25 3.86 20.91
CA ARG A 68 -1.37 3.44 22.02
C ARG A 68 -2.02 2.42 22.95
N GLU A 69 -3.29 2.59 23.29
CA GLU A 69 -4.01 1.60 24.11
C GLU A 69 -4.18 0.27 23.37
N CYS A 70 -4.43 0.31 22.06
CA CYS A 70 -4.48 -0.91 21.25
C CYS A 70 -3.13 -1.64 21.22
N VAL A 71 -2.02 -0.92 21.04
CA VAL A 71 -0.66 -1.48 21.08
C VAL A 71 -0.33 -2.05 22.45
N LYS A 72 -0.69 -1.34 23.53
CA LYS A 72 -0.49 -1.79 24.91
C LYS A 72 -1.25 -3.09 25.22
N ALA A 73 -2.46 -3.25 24.68
CA ALA A 73 -3.23 -4.47 24.85
C ALA A 73 -2.57 -5.71 24.19
N ALA A 74 -1.72 -5.51 23.19
CA ALA A 74 -0.95 -6.56 22.54
C ALA A 74 0.42 -6.86 23.21
N ASP A 75 0.80 -6.13 24.27
CA ASP A 75 2.06 -6.22 25.01
C ASP A 75 3.30 -6.08 24.10
N PRO A 76 3.67 -4.86 23.69
CA PRO A 76 4.79 -4.64 22.80
C PRO A 76 6.11 -5.13 23.41
N THR A 77 6.94 -5.81 22.60
CA THR A 77 8.25 -6.35 23.02
C THR A 77 9.34 -5.28 23.07
N ILE A 78 9.08 -4.12 22.48
CA ILE A 78 10.01 -2.98 22.38
C ILE A 78 9.34 -1.70 22.88
N SER A 79 10.10 -0.84 23.54
CA SER A 79 9.62 0.43 24.08
C SER A 79 9.65 1.58 23.07
N ASN A 80 10.61 1.56 22.15
CA ASN A 80 10.78 2.59 21.12
C ASN A 80 10.38 2.01 19.74
N TYR A 81 9.13 2.22 19.38
CA TYR A 81 8.55 1.65 18.17
C TYR A 81 7.94 2.71 17.25
N ALA A 82 7.79 2.34 15.99
CA ALA A 82 6.93 3.00 15.02
C ALA A 82 5.69 2.13 14.77
N VAL A 83 4.61 2.73 14.30
CA VAL A 83 3.41 2.02 13.89
C VAL A 83 3.10 2.26 12.42
N ILE A 84 2.64 1.21 11.74
CA ILE A 84 2.05 1.34 10.41
C ILE A 84 0.54 1.13 10.56
N MET A 85 -0.24 2.14 10.22
CA MET A 85 -1.69 2.05 10.14
C MET A 85 -2.10 1.48 8.80
N GLY A 86 -2.55 0.22 8.80
CA GLY A 86 -2.88 -0.53 7.58
C GLY A 86 -1.84 -1.58 7.20
N GLY A 87 -1.73 -1.91 5.92
CA GLY A 87 -0.81 -2.94 5.43
C GLY A 87 0.63 -2.46 5.27
N PRO A 88 1.61 -3.37 5.20
CA PRO A 88 3.04 -3.02 5.14
C PRO A 88 3.45 -2.29 3.85
N MET A 89 2.66 -2.43 2.77
CA MET A 89 2.97 -1.85 1.46
C MET A 89 2.31 -0.48 1.23
N MET A 90 1.12 -0.27 1.78
CA MET A 90 0.29 0.91 1.51
C MET A 90 -0.13 1.66 2.78
N GLY A 91 0.18 1.13 3.96
CA GLY A 91 -0.16 1.73 5.24
C GLY A 91 0.63 3.02 5.50
N LYS A 92 0.08 3.85 6.37
CA LYS A 92 0.72 5.09 6.81
C LYS A 92 1.68 4.80 7.95
N VAL A 93 2.92 5.27 7.81
CA VAL A 93 3.97 5.14 8.83
C VAL A 93 3.89 6.32 9.79
N HIS A 94 3.95 6.02 11.10
CA HIS A 94 4.04 6.97 12.18
C HIS A 94 5.17 6.52 13.13
N ASP A 95 6.24 7.28 13.22
CA ASP A 95 7.46 6.99 14.00
C ASP A 95 7.78 8.06 15.05
N ASN A 96 7.00 9.15 15.07
CA ASN A 96 7.06 10.17 16.10
C ASN A 96 6.07 9.81 17.23
N ASP A 97 6.56 9.81 18.48
CA ASP A 97 5.75 9.47 19.65
C ASP A 97 4.59 10.45 19.84
N GLU A 98 4.79 11.75 19.60
CA GLU A 98 3.73 12.76 19.70
C GLU A 98 2.60 12.52 18.66
N ASP A 99 2.95 12.03 17.47
CA ASP A 99 1.97 11.70 16.43
C ASP A 99 1.20 10.44 16.81
N ILE A 100 1.91 9.40 17.29
CA ILE A 100 1.28 8.15 17.76
C ILE A 100 0.30 8.41 18.91
N ASP A 101 0.63 9.34 19.82
CA ASP A 101 -0.23 9.71 20.95
C ASP A 101 -1.55 10.36 20.51
N LYS A 102 -1.56 11.02 19.36
CA LYS A 102 -2.75 11.67 18.80
C LYS A 102 -3.59 10.75 17.93
N LEU A 103 -3.04 9.58 17.54
CA LEU A 103 -3.76 8.65 16.69
C LEU A 103 -4.90 7.97 17.42
N VAL A 104 -6.04 7.93 16.77
CA VAL A 104 -7.23 7.21 17.22
C VAL A 104 -7.76 6.30 16.12
N ILE A 105 -8.44 5.24 16.51
CA ILE A 105 -9.04 4.29 15.58
C ILE A 105 -10.22 4.92 14.85
N THR A 106 -10.19 4.84 13.53
CA THR A 106 -11.25 5.34 12.63
C THR A 106 -11.96 4.19 11.93
N LYS A 107 -13.05 4.51 11.21
CA LYS A 107 -13.83 3.52 10.44
C LYS A 107 -13.02 2.78 9.38
N THR A 108 -11.94 3.38 8.87
CA THR A 108 -11.11 2.84 7.79
C THR A 108 -9.93 2.00 8.30
N ASP A 109 -9.61 2.07 9.59
CA ASP A 109 -8.48 1.34 10.16
C ASP A 109 -8.84 -0.14 10.37
N GLY A 110 -7.96 -1.04 9.98
CA GLY A 110 -8.18 -2.49 10.12
C GLY A 110 -6.97 -3.23 10.68
N ASN A 111 -5.80 -2.57 10.73
CA ASN A 111 -4.57 -3.20 11.18
C ASN A 111 -3.58 -2.18 11.71
N ILE A 112 -2.88 -2.54 12.80
CA ILE A 112 -1.75 -1.81 13.38
C ILE A 112 -0.55 -2.75 13.35
N ILE A 113 0.53 -2.33 12.70
CA ILE A 113 1.80 -3.08 12.69
C ILE A 113 2.81 -2.33 13.53
N VAL A 114 3.31 -2.96 14.57
CA VAL A 114 4.32 -2.41 15.48
C VAL A 114 5.69 -2.85 15.01
N LEU A 115 6.62 -1.93 14.73
CA LEU A 115 7.95 -2.21 14.22
C LEU A 115 9.01 -1.35 14.92
N PRO A 116 10.28 -1.79 14.99
CA PRO A 116 11.39 -0.93 15.39
C PRO A 116 11.52 0.28 14.46
N LYS A 117 11.91 1.45 14.99
CA LYS A 117 12.06 2.67 14.18
C LYS A 117 13.15 2.56 13.10
N ASP A 118 14.11 1.66 13.26
CA ASP A 118 15.16 1.35 12.28
C ASP A 118 14.77 0.26 11.26
N HIS A 119 13.56 -0.28 11.35
CA HIS A 119 13.09 -1.28 10.40
C HIS A 119 13.06 -0.73 8.96
N TYR A 120 13.39 -1.58 7.97
CA TYR A 120 13.46 -1.20 6.55
C TYR A 120 12.20 -0.46 6.04
N LEU A 121 10.99 -0.91 6.41
CA LEU A 121 9.75 -0.28 5.99
C LEU A 121 9.62 1.15 6.51
N ILE A 122 10.11 1.42 7.72
CA ILE A 122 10.09 2.75 8.33
C ILE A 122 11.13 3.65 7.67
N THR A 123 12.38 3.20 7.61
CA THR A 123 13.48 3.98 7.02
C THR A 123 13.28 4.26 5.54
N SER A 124 12.71 3.31 4.78
CA SER A 124 12.40 3.51 3.36
C SER A 124 11.29 4.53 3.10
N SER A 125 10.37 4.72 4.07
CA SER A 125 9.31 5.73 3.93
C SER A 125 9.86 7.17 3.96
N HIS A 126 11.00 7.39 4.60
CA HIS A 126 11.67 8.70 4.72
C HIS A 126 12.63 9.02 3.57
N LEU A 127 12.85 8.09 2.65
CA LEU A 127 13.74 8.34 1.51
C LEU A 127 13.17 9.44 0.62
N LYS A 128 13.98 10.47 0.35
CA LYS A 128 13.61 11.57 -0.55
C LYS A 128 13.43 11.04 -1.98
N PRO A 129 12.43 11.54 -2.74
CA PRO A 129 12.21 11.13 -4.13
C PRO A 129 13.45 11.23 -5.01
N GLU A 130 14.23 12.33 -4.88
CA GLU A 130 15.46 12.52 -5.63
C GLU A 130 16.50 11.41 -5.38
N SER A 131 16.67 10.99 -4.13
CA SER A 131 17.57 9.89 -3.78
C SER A 131 17.11 8.57 -4.40
N MET A 132 15.81 8.30 -4.40
CA MET A 132 15.25 7.10 -5.03
C MET A 132 15.44 7.10 -6.54
N ILE A 133 15.18 8.23 -7.20
CA ILE A 133 15.38 8.40 -8.65
C ILE A 133 16.86 8.24 -9.01
N ASN A 134 17.77 8.85 -8.28
CA ASN A 134 19.21 8.72 -8.52
C ASN A 134 19.71 7.27 -8.36
N ARG A 135 19.23 6.57 -7.33
CA ARG A 135 19.51 5.13 -7.16
C ARG A 135 18.93 4.32 -8.32
N ALA A 136 17.71 4.64 -8.77
CA ALA A 136 17.10 3.97 -9.90
C ALA A 136 17.91 4.17 -11.20
N LYS A 137 18.35 5.40 -11.47
CA LYS A 137 19.19 5.72 -12.64
C LYS A 137 20.51 4.97 -12.66
N SER A 138 21.15 4.79 -11.49
CA SER A 138 22.49 4.19 -11.38
C SER A 138 22.49 2.66 -11.23
N SER A 139 21.47 2.10 -10.59
CA SER A 139 21.51 0.71 -10.11
C SER A 139 20.46 -0.20 -10.76
N CYS A 140 19.59 0.32 -11.65
CA CYS A 140 18.60 -0.51 -12.32
C CYS A 140 19.25 -1.43 -13.36
N ILE A 141 19.21 -2.74 -13.11
CA ILE A 141 19.74 -3.77 -14.04
C ILE A 141 18.79 -4.12 -15.19
N GLN A 142 17.67 -3.43 -15.31
CA GLN A 142 16.67 -3.58 -16.38
C GLN A 142 16.11 -5.01 -16.54
N CYS A 143 16.01 -5.78 -15.46
CA CYS A 143 15.57 -7.18 -15.45
C CYS A 143 14.06 -7.36 -15.77
N ARG A 144 13.27 -6.29 -15.80
CA ARG A 144 11.84 -6.27 -16.07
C ARG A 144 10.92 -6.90 -15.00
N MET A 145 11.44 -7.51 -13.94
CA MET A 145 10.63 -8.19 -12.92
C MET A 145 9.53 -7.31 -12.30
N CYS A 146 9.76 -6.00 -12.18
CA CYS A 146 8.77 -5.04 -11.69
C CYS A 146 7.51 -4.96 -12.59
N THR A 147 7.61 -5.30 -13.87
CA THR A 147 6.49 -5.39 -14.80
C THR A 147 5.89 -6.79 -14.80
N ASP A 148 6.71 -7.81 -14.90
CA ASP A 148 6.22 -9.20 -15.00
C ASP A 148 5.45 -9.63 -13.74
N ASN A 149 5.83 -9.11 -12.56
CA ASN A 149 5.12 -9.33 -11.30
C ASN A 149 4.09 -8.23 -10.97
N CYS A 150 3.81 -7.30 -11.88
CA CYS A 150 2.80 -6.28 -11.65
C CYS A 150 1.40 -6.88 -11.76
N PRO A 151 0.57 -6.83 -10.70
CA PRO A 151 -0.78 -7.41 -10.75
C PRO A 151 -1.67 -6.79 -11.83
N ARG A 152 -1.49 -5.50 -12.10
CA ARG A 152 -2.21 -4.79 -13.16
C ARG A 152 -1.77 -5.25 -14.54
N TYR A 153 -0.47 -5.40 -14.77
CA TYR A 153 0.06 -5.92 -16.03
C TYR A 153 -0.44 -7.34 -16.32
N GLN A 154 -0.43 -8.21 -15.29
CA GLN A 154 -0.91 -9.59 -15.39
C GLN A 154 -2.40 -9.69 -15.70
N THR A 155 -3.21 -8.70 -15.34
CA THR A 155 -4.64 -8.62 -15.68
C THR A 155 -4.93 -7.87 -16.98
N GLY A 156 -3.89 -7.57 -17.79
CA GLY A 156 -4.05 -7.02 -19.15
C GLY A 156 -4.06 -5.50 -19.25
N HIS A 157 -3.75 -4.77 -18.16
CA HIS A 157 -3.63 -3.32 -18.22
C HIS A 157 -2.31 -2.89 -18.86
N ASP A 158 -2.31 -1.78 -19.60
CA ASP A 158 -1.08 -1.21 -20.15
C ASP A 158 -0.29 -0.46 -19.07
N ILE A 159 0.44 -1.22 -18.27
CA ILE A 159 1.37 -0.70 -17.27
C ILE A 159 2.70 -1.45 -17.32
N LYS A 160 3.78 -0.71 -17.47
CA LYS A 160 5.13 -1.26 -17.67
C LYS A 160 6.17 -0.54 -16.81
N PRO A 161 6.18 -0.73 -15.47
CA PRO A 161 7.10 -0.03 -14.57
C PRO A 161 8.56 -0.07 -15.00
N HIS A 162 9.01 -1.17 -15.67
CA HIS A 162 10.36 -1.26 -16.21
C HIS A 162 10.67 -0.19 -17.26
N MET A 163 9.67 0.27 -18.02
CA MET A 163 9.84 1.32 -19.01
C MET A 163 10.15 2.67 -18.35
N THR A 164 9.44 3.00 -17.27
CA THR A 164 9.78 4.17 -16.45
C THR A 164 11.20 4.05 -15.93
N MET A 165 11.52 2.96 -15.21
CA MET A 165 12.86 2.74 -14.63
C MET A 165 13.97 2.85 -15.68
N ARG A 166 13.75 2.30 -16.87
CA ARG A 166 14.71 2.35 -17.97
C ARG A 166 14.92 3.75 -18.54
N ASN A 167 13.88 4.59 -18.54
CA ASN A 167 13.90 5.90 -19.20
C ASN A 167 14.15 7.07 -18.24
N LEU A 168 14.25 6.84 -16.93
CA LEU A 168 14.50 7.90 -15.93
C LEU A 168 15.73 8.76 -16.27
N TYR A 169 16.80 8.16 -16.83
CA TYR A 169 18.03 8.89 -17.14
C TYR A 169 17.85 9.94 -18.26
N ARG A 170 16.89 9.73 -19.15
CA ARG A 170 16.62 10.61 -20.29
C ARG A 170 15.31 11.39 -20.16
N GLU A 171 14.62 11.31 -19.05
CA GLU A 171 13.33 11.98 -18.83
C GLU A 171 13.39 13.47 -19.16
N SER A 172 14.43 14.17 -18.68
CA SER A 172 14.65 15.60 -18.96
C SER A 172 15.06 15.91 -20.43
N MET A 173 15.38 14.91 -21.23
CA MET A 173 15.75 15.06 -22.66
C MET A 173 14.54 14.92 -23.59
N ILE A 174 13.42 14.38 -23.09
CA ILE A 174 12.20 14.21 -23.87
C ILE A 174 11.44 15.54 -23.84
N THR A 175 11.43 16.25 -24.96
CA THR A 175 10.74 17.54 -25.10
C THR A 175 9.41 17.41 -25.84
N ASP A 176 9.20 16.34 -26.58
CA ASP A 176 7.96 16.06 -27.29
C ASP A 176 6.94 15.38 -26.37
N ASN A 177 5.73 15.95 -26.28
CA ASN A 177 4.66 15.46 -25.42
C ASN A 177 4.16 14.06 -25.83
N ASP A 178 4.10 13.77 -27.13
CA ASP A 178 3.62 12.46 -27.60
C ASP A 178 4.66 11.37 -27.29
N GLU A 179 5.94 11.69 -27.38
CA GLU A 179 7.00 10.78 -26.92
C GLU A 179 6.94 10.59 -25.41
N TYR A 180 6.74 11.65 -24.64
CA TYR A 180 6.62 11.58 -23.19
C TYR A 180 5.45 10.69 -22.76
N LEU A 181 4.28 10.89 -23.33
CA LEU A 181 3.09 10.06 -23.06
C LEU A 181 3.29 8.61 -23.49
N ARG A 182 3.95 8.35 -24.59
CA ARG A 182 4.26 6.98 -25.05
C ARG A 182 5.21 6.26 -24.09
N VAL A 183 6.17 6.97 -23.51
CA VAL A 183 7.17 6.39 -22.59
C VAL A 183 6.64 6.27 -21.17
N PHE A 184 5.94 7.30 -20.68
CA PHE A 184 5.53 7.40 -19.27
C PHE A 184 4.01 7.33 -19.04
N GLY A 185 3.17 7.49 -20.07
CA GLY A 185 1.71 7.56 -19.89
C GLY A 185 1.08 6.32 -19.25
N HIS A 186 1.71 5.14 -19.40
CA HIS A 186 1.28 3.91 -18.76
C HIS A 186 1.27 3.97 -17.21
N VAL A 187 2.01 4.93 -16.61
CA VAL A 187 2.07 5.10 -15.14
C VAL A 187 0.70 5.44 -14.54
N MET A 188 -0.18 6.04 -15.32
CA MET A 188 -1.56 6.36 -14.90
C MET A 188 -2.40 5.12 -14.54
N ASN A 189 -1.98 3.94 -14.99
CA ASN A 189 -2.61 2.66 -14.63
C ASN A 189 -2.04 2.06 -13.34
N CYS A 190 -1.11 2.72 -12.65
CA CYS A 190 -0.55 2.24 -11.40
C CYS A 190 -1.58 2.32 -10.26
N SER A 191 -1.74 1.21 -9.51
CA SER A 191 -2.56 1.16 -8.30
C SER A 191 -1.77 1.42 -7.02
N GLU A 192 -0.49 1.78 -7.13
CA GLU A 192 0.44 2.06 -6.03
C GLU A 192 0.54 0.94 -4.97
N CYS A 193 0.26 -0.31 -5.35
CA CYS A 193 0.21 -1.44 -4.43
C CYS A 193 1.57 -1.83 -3.80
N GLY A 194 2.71 -1.35 -4.33
CA GLY A 194 4.04 -1.62 -3.78
C GLY A 194 4.66 -2.98 -4.12
N ALA A 195 3.96 -3.88 -4.82
CA ALA A 195 4.47 -5.22 -5.14
C ALA A 195 5.79 -5.20 -5.93
N CYS A 196 5.96 -4.22 -6.82
CA CYS A 196 7.17 -4.05 -7.61
C CYS A 196 8.40 -3.65 -6.78
N GLU A 197 8.22 -3.03 -5.62
CA GLU A 197 9.29 -2.63 -4.69
C GLU A 197 9.68 -3.76 -3.76
N LEU A 198 8.69 -4.33 -3.05
CA LEU A 198 8.95 -5.26 -1.96
C LEU A 198 9.24 -6.69 -2.43
N PHE A 199 8.58 -7.13 -3.51
CA PHE A 199 8.65 -8.53 -3.94
C PHE A 199 9.33 -8.75 -5.28
N SER A 200 9.50 -7.69 -6.10
CA SER A 200 9.93 -7.88 -7.48
C SER A 200 11.31 -7.32 -7.78
N CYS A 201 11.70 -6.22 -7.15
CA CYS A 201 12.99 -5.59 -7.49
C CYS A 201 14.15 -6.24 -6.74
N PRO A 202 15.05 -7.00 -7.43
CA PRO A 202 16.20 -7.65 -6.78
C PRO A 202 17.24 -6.64 -6.29
N MET A 203 17.19 -5.39 -6.78
CA MET A 203 18.08 -4.31 -6.40
C MET A 203 17.50 -3.41 -5.29
N HIS A 204 16.33 -3.78 -4.72
CA HIS A 204 15.64 -2.99 -3.71
C HIS A 204 15.45 -1.51 -4.09
N LEU A 205 15.13 -1.27 -5.35
CA LEU A 205 14.77 0.06 -5.86
C LEU A 205 13.27 0.31 -5.66
N SER A 206 12.84 1.53 -5.93
CA SER A 206 11.45 1.97 -5.73
C SER A 206 10.71 2.23 -7.05
N PRO A 207 10.38 1.19 -7.86
CA PRO A 207 9.68 1.39 -9.13
C PRO A 207 8.31 2.06 -8.98
N ARG A 208 7.58 1.80 -7.90
CA ARG A 208 6.30 2.47 -7.61
C ARG A 208 6.46 3.99 -7.47
N LYS A 209 7.47 4.42 -6.71
CA LYS A 209 7.72 5.84 -6.45
C LYS A 209 8.38 6.55 -7.63
N ALA A 210 9.04 5.80 -8.52
CA ALA A 210 9.58 6.29 -9.78
C ALA A 210 8.51 6.35 -10.88
N ASN A 211 7.48 5.53 -10.75
CA ASN A 211 6.36 5.40 -11.65
C ASN A 211 5.24 6.35 -11.24
#